data_5805b269dd76f664d6a09ef163bafdef
#
_entry.id   5805b269dd76f664d6a09ef163bafdef
#
_cell.length_a   1.000
_cell.length_b   1.000
_cell.length_c   1.000
_cell.angle_alpha   90.00
_cell.angle_beta   90.00
_cell.angle_gamma   90.00
#
_symmetry.space_group_name_H-M   'P 1'
#
loop_
_entity.id
_entity.type
_entity.pdbx_description
1 polymer ?
#
loop_
_entity_poly.entity_id
_entity_poly.type
_entity_poly.pdbx_seq_one_letter_code
_entity_poly.pdbx_strand_id
1 'polypeptide(L)'
;MDIKKTFVNLTKFTYTHGNEFLLEKYLPVGFEKDKFDNYFYKVGDSDTMFTCHLDTATSKFKIVNHVFENNFIKTDGTTILGADDKAGMTIMLYMISKEIPGLYYFFIGEEVGCIGSGNASTLDFSKYKKCISFDRRGYGSVITHQLRGRC
;
A
#
# COMPACT_ATOMS: atom_id res chain seq x y z
N MET A 1 -5.31 -3.75 -16.59
CA MET A 1 -4.82 -2.56 -15.84
C MET A 1 -3.48 -2.12 -16.41
N ASP A 2 -3.27 -0.84 -16.65
CA ASP A 2 -1.95 -0.27 -17.02
C ASP A 2 -1.17 0.04 -15.73
N ILE A 3 -0.11 -0.71 -15.46
CA ILE A 3 0.69 -0.65 -14.23
C ILE A 3 1.37 0.72 -14.09
N LYS A 4 2.02 1.21 -15.17
CA LYS A 4 2.73 2.50 -15.15
C LYS A 4 1.79 3.66 -14.88
N LYS A 5 0.67 3.71 -15.61
CA LYS A 5 -0.35 4.75 -15.43
C LYS A 5 -0.95 4.70 -14.03
N THR A 6 -1.21 3.51 -13.50
CA THR A 6 -1.73 3.34 -12.13
C THR A 6 -0.74 3.88 -11.10
N PHE A 7 0.54 3.48 -11.17
CA PHE A 7 1.57 3.97 -10.26
C PHE A 7 1.70 5.50 -10.30
N VAL A 8 1.74 6.11 -11.50
CA VAL A 8 1.81 7.57 -11.64
C VAL A 8 0.59 8.26 -11.03
N ASN A 9 -0.60 7.69 -11.17
CA ASN A 9 -1.80 8.22 -10.54
C ASN A 9 -1.77 8.11 -9.02
N LEU A 10 -1.28 6.98 -8.49
CA LEU A 10 -1.14 6.74 -7.05
C LEU A 10 -0.07 7.62 -6.39
N THR A 11 0.95 8.00 -7.13
CA THR A 11 2.02 8.90 -6.67
C THR A 11 1.83 10.36 -7.09
N LYS A 12 0.63 10.74 -7.55
CA LYS A 12 0.36 12.12 -7.99
C LYS A 12 0.52 13.15 -6.88
N PHE A 13 0.30 12.74 -5.65
CA PHE A 13 0.47 13.56 -4.46
C PHE A 13 1.28 12.79 -3.40
N THR A 14 1.91 13.53 -2.50
CA THR A 14 2.45 12.98 -1.25
C THR A 14 1.30 12.81 -0.25
N TYR A 15 0.67 11.64 -0.24
CA TYR A 15 -0.48 11.35 0.63
C TYR A 15 0.00 11.14 2.08
N THR A 16 0.00 12.21 2.86
CA THR A 16 0.34 12.15 4.29
C THR A 16 -0.73 11.40 5.08
N HIS A 17 -0.40 10.93 6.27
CA HIS A 17 -1.41 10.39 7.19
C HIS A 17 -2.57 11.39 7.38
N GLY A 18 -3.80 10.86 7.34
CA GLY A 18 -5.06 11.62 7.33
C GLY A 18 -5.55 12.05 5.94
N ASN A 19 -4.75 11.81 4.87
CA ASN A 19 -5.14 12.08 3.48
C ASN A 19 -5.28 10.81 2.63
N GLU A 20 -5.16 9.62 3.23
CA GLU A 20 -5.23 8.32 2.55
C GLU A 20 -6.60 8.11 1.87
N PHE A 21 -7.67 8.70 2.42
CA PHE A 21 -9.02 8.63 1.84
C PHE A 21 -9.08 9.15 0.39
N LEU A 22 -8.16 10.01 -0.01
CA LEU A 22 -8.07 10.50 -1.39
C LEU A 22 -7.65 9.39 -2.39
N LEU A 23 -7.16 8.26 -1.89
CA LEU A 23 -6.81 7.08 -2.68
C LEU A 23 -8.00 6.12 -2.88
N GLU A 24 -9.12 6.30 -2.18
CA GLU A 24 -10.31 5.44 -2.30
C GLU A 24 -10.80 5.28 -3.74
N LYS A 25 -10.71 6.34 -4.53
CA LYS A 25 -11.10 6.31 -5.96
C LYS A 25 -10.30 5.35 -6.84
N TYR A 26 -9.18 4.83 -6.31
CA TYR A 26 -8.35 3.84 -7.01
C TYR A 26 -8.56 2.43 -6.48
N LEU A 27 -9.24 2.28 -5.34
CA LEU A 27 -9.58 0.98 -4.79
C LEU A 27 -10.67 0.30 -5.63
N PRO A 28 -10.76 -1.04 -5.61
CA PRO A 28 -11.79 -1.76 -6.34
C PRO A 28 -13.18 -1.43 -5.80
N VAL A 29 -14.17 -1.41 -6.69
CA VAL A 29 -15.57 -1.21 -6.27
C VAL A 29 -15.96 -2.32 -5.29
N GLY A 30 -16.57 -1.93 -4.17
CA GLY A 30 -16.94 -2.86 -3.09
C GLY A 30 -15.86 -3.10 -2.06
N PHE A 31 -14.79 -2.28 -2.03
CA PHE A 31 -13.89 -2.27 -0.87
C PHE A 31 -14.64 -1.94 0.42
N GLU A 32 -14.14 -2.44 1.52
CA GLU A 32 -14.68 -2.21 2.86
C GLU A 32 -13.64 -1.51 3.75
N LYS A 33 -14.10 -0.99 4.88
CA LYS A 33 -13.24 -0.46 5.94
C LYS A 33 -13.39 -1.29 7.21
N ASP A 34 -12.29 -1.49 7.93
CA ASP A 34 -12.37 -1.98 9.29
C ASP A 34 -12.72 -0.85 10.28
N LYS A 35 -12.89 -1.20 11.56
CA LYS A 35 -13.21 -0.23 12.62
C LYS A 35 -12.09 0.78 12.93
N PHE A 36 -10.96 0.68 12.26
CA PHE A 36 -9.80 1.56 12.40
C PHE A 36 -9.49 2.34 11.13
N ASP A 37 -10.44 2.35 10.18
CA ASP A 37 -10.36 3.02 8.88
C ASP A 37 -9.32 2.45 7.90
N ASN A 38 -8.74 1.27 8.18
CA ASN A 38 -7.98 0.55 7.16
C ASN A 38 -8.94 0.04 6.08
N TYR A 39 -8.45 -0.07 4.86
CA TYR A 39 -9.23 -0.56 3.74
C TYR A 39 -8.91 -2.01 3.46
N PHE A 40 -9.93 -2.78 3.06
CA PHE A 40 -9.69 -4.15 2.62
C PHE A 40 -10.63 -4.56 1.47
N TYR A 41 -10.18 -5.55 0.73
CA TYR A 41 -10.94 -6.15 -0.37
C TYR A 41 -10.64 -7.65 -0.44
N LYS A 42 -11.68 -8.46 -0.59
CA LYS A 42 -11.54 -9.91 -0.68
C LYS A 42 -11.79 -10.41 -2.09
N VAL A 43 -10.86 -11.22 -2.62
CA VAL A 43 -11.02 -11.93 -3.89
C VAL A 43 -11.08 -13.42 -3.60
N GLY A 44 -12.17 -14.07 -3.98
CA GLY A 44 -12.34 -15.51 -3.84
C GLY A 44 -12.17 -16.04 -2.42
N ASP A 45 -11.77 -17.30 -2.29
CA ASP A 45 -11.42 -17.91 -1.01
C ASP A 45 -9.93 -18.29 -0.96
N SER A 46 -9.25 -17.88 0.10
CA SER A 46 -7.80 -18.05 0.29
C SER A 46 -7.44 -17.91 1.76
N ASP A 47 -6.36 -18.59 2.17
CA ASP A 47 -5.71 -18.43 3.47
C ASP A 47 -4.55 -17.41 3.43
N THR A 48 -4.44 -16.63 2.36
CA THR A 48 -3.37 -15.65 2.16
C THR A 48 -3.91 -14.23 2.27
N MET A 49 -3.21 -13.40 3.04
CA MET A 49 -3.40 -11.95 3.11
C MET A 49 -2.24 -11.24 2.42
N PHE A 50 -2.56 -10.21 1.65
CA PHE A 50 -1.61 -9.31 1.01
C PHE A 50 -1.76 -7.93 1.63
N THR A 51 -0.64 -7.25 1.92
CA THR A 51 -0.67 -5.98 2.62
C THR A 51 0.25 -4.93 1.99
N CYS A 52 -0.15 -3.68 2.09
CA CYS A 52 0.66 -2.49 1.83
C CYS A 52 0.17 -1.34 2.71
N HIS A 53 0.91 -0.23 2.76
CA HIS A 53 0.41 0.98 3.39
C HIS A 53 0.10 2.10 2.39
N LEU A 54 -0.70 3.07 2.81
CA LEU A 54 -1.24 4.11 1.94
C LEU A 54 -0.60 5.48 2.13
N ASP A 55 -0.07 5.77 3.30
CA ASP A 55 0.55 7.06 3.58
C ASP A 55 1.95 7.18 2.97
N THR A 56 2.54 8.33 3.09
CA THR A 56 3.84 8.70 2.53
C THR A 56 4.65 9.40 3.62
N ALA A 57 5.93 9.06 3.78
CA ALA A 57 6.87 9.57 4.79
C ALA A 57 7.13 11.08 4.69
N THR A 58 6.10 11.89 4.84
CA THR A 58 6.19 13.34 4.84
C THR A 58 5.03 13.98 5.58
N SER A 59 5.27 15.14 6.18
CA SER A 59 4.22 15.96 6.80
C SER A 59 3.53 16.92 5.83
N LYS A 60 3.94 16.95 4.55
CA LYS A 60 3.45 17.92 3.56
C LYS A 60 2.69 17.21 2.45
N PHE A 61 1.40 17.51 2.31
CA PHE A 61 0.61 17.13 1.15
C PHE A 61 0.94 18.06 -0.03
N LYS A 62 1.57 17.50 -1.07
CA LYS A 62 2.01 18.25 -2.26
C LYS A 62 1.79 17.47 -3.54
N ILE A 63 1.71 18.18 -4.66
CA ILE A 63 1.77 17.58 -6.00
C ILE A 63 3.20 17.07 -6.23
N VAL A 64 3.31 15.87 -6.78
CA VAL A 64 4.59 15.26 -7.20
C VAL A 64 4.81 15.52 -8.68
N ASN A 65 5.90 16.18 -9.00
CA ASN A 65 6.34 16.39 -10.39
C ASN A 65 7.15 15.16 -10.84
N HIS A 66 6.53 14.29 -11.61
CA HIS A 66 7.19 13.09 -12.13
C HIS A 66 8.18 13.41 -13.24
N VAL A 67 9.37 12.82 -13.15
CA VAL A 67 10.40 12.83 -14.19
C VAL A 67 10.61 11.40 -14.68
N PHE A 68 10.52 11.20 -15.99
CA PHE A 68 10.69 9.90 -16.64
C PHE A 68 12.06 9.86 -17.32
N GLU A 69 12.96 9.01 -16.85
CA GLU A 69 14.31 8.90 -17.36
C GLU A 69 14.83 7.46 -17.27
N ASN A 70 15.38 6.94 -18.37
CA ASN A 70 16.03 5.61 -18.41
C ASN A 70 15.20 4.47 -17.76
N ASN A 71 13.91 4.41 -18.07
CA ASN A 71 12.95 3.46 -17.48
C ASN A 71 12.68 3.65 -15.96
N PHE A 72 13.15 4.74 -15.38
CA PHE A 72 12.83 5.10 -13.99
C PHE A 72 11.77 6.20 -13.95
N ILE A 73 10.99 6.18 -12.88
CA ILE A 73 10.10 7.27 -12.48
C ILE A 73 10.74 7.91 -11.27
N LYS A 74 11.03 9.19 -11.37
CA LYS A 74 11.66 10.00 -10.32
C LYS A 74 10.82 11.24 -10.05
N THR A 75 11.22 12.04 -9.08
CA THR A 75 10.73 13.41 -8.90
C THR A 75 11.74 14.43 -9.42
N ASP A 76 11.32 15.68 -9.53
CA ASP A 76 12.20 16.84 -9.80
C ASP A 76 13.04 17.25 -8.57
N GLY A 77 12.96 16.52 -7.47
CA GLY A 77 13.66 16.80 -6.21
C GLY A 77 12.92 17.74 -5.26
N THR A 78 11.78 18.32 -5.66
CA THR A 78 10.98 19.21 -4.79
C THR A 78 10.11 18.47 -3.78
N THR A 79 9.85 17.17 -4.05
CA THR A 79 9.09 16.25 -3.19
C THR A 79 9.74 14.88 -3.16
N ILE A 80 9.33 14.03 -2.23
CA ILE A 80 9.56 12.58 -2.33
C ILE A 80 8.55 11.99 -3.32
N LEU A 81 8.88 10.84 -3.91
CA LEU A 81 8.01 10.17 -4.90
C LEU A 81 6.81 9.49 -4.22
N GLY A 82 6.97 8.99 -3.00
CA GLY A 82 5.97 8.15 -2.34
C GLY A 82 5.81 6.77 -2.98
N ALA A 83 6.89 6.24 -3.59
CA ALA A 83 6.90 4.88 -4.10
C ALA A 83 6.74 3.85 -2.99
N ASP A 84 7.21 4.18 -1.82
CA ASP A 84 6.93 3.57 -0.54
C ASP A 84 5.58 4.09 -0.01
N ASP A 85 4.49 3.33 0.09
CA ASP A 85 4.36 1.99 -0.51
C ASP A 85 3.32 1.96 -1.65
N LYS A 86 3.28 3.00 -2.48
CA LYS A 86 2.41 3.02 -3.68
C LYS A 86 2.83 1.98 -4.72
N ALA A 87 4.08 1.48 -4.64
CA ALA A 87 4.52 0.35 -5.45
C ALA A 87 3.79 -0.93 -5.04
N GLY A 88 3.74 -1.22 -3.74
CA GLY A 88 2.96 -2.33 -3.19
C GLY A 88 1.47 -2.20 -3.50
N MET A 89 0.89 -1.00 -3.31
CA MET A 89 -0.50 -0.74 -3.69
C MET A 89 -0.74 -1.04 -5.19
N THR A 90 0.18 -0.65 -6.07
CA THR A 90 0.07 -0.91 -7.52
C THR A 90 0.08 -2.42 -7.80
N ILE A 91 0.96 -3.17 -7.14
CA ILE A 91 1.04 -4.63 -7.27
C ILE A 91 -0.27 -5.26 -6.81
N MET A 92 -0.79 -4.88 -5.65
CA MET A 92 -2.02 -5.43 -5.10
C MET A 92 -3.22 -5.14 -6.01
N LEU A 93 -3.35 -3.92 -6.52
CA LEU A 93 -4.41 -3.57 -7.48
C LEU A 93 -4.29 -4.37 -8.79
N TYR A 94 -3.06 -4.63 -9.27
CA TYR A 94 -2.86 -5.49 -10.42
C TYR A 94 -3.27 -6.93 -10.14
N MET A 95 -2.91 -7.48 -8.99
CA MET A 95 -3.30 -8.82 -8.55
C MET A 95 -4.82 -8.96 -8.44
N ILE A 96 -5.50 -7.96 -7.86
CA ILE A 96 -6.97 -7.91 -7.81
C ILE A 96 -7.56 -7.90 -9.23
N SER A 97 -7.00 -7.12 -10.16
CA SER A 97 -7.44 -7.07 -11.56
C SER A 97 -7.23 -8.39 -12.31
N LYS A 98 -6.44 -9.30 -11.75
CA LYS A 98 -6.21 -10.67 -12.23
C LYS A 98 -6.98 -11.72 -11.42
N GLU A 99 -7.86 -11.26 -10.55
CA GLU A 99 -8.68 -12.12 -9.69
C GLU A 99 -7.86 -13.13 -8.86
N ILE A 100 -6.63 -12.75 -8.46
CA ILE A 100 -5.79 -13.60 -7.60
C ILE A 100 -6.46 -13.69 -6.22
N PRO A 101 -6.80 -14.91 -5.74
CA PRO A 101 -7.51 -15.07 -4.49
C PRO A 101 -6.70 -14.63 -3.28
N GLY A 102 -7.32 -13.87 -2.37
CA GLY A 102 -6.70 -13.38 -1.14
C GLY A 102 -7.52 -12.31 -0.45
N LEU A 103 -7.11 -11.97 0.77
CA LEU A 103 -7.51 -10.76 1.44
C LEU A 103 -6.47 -9.67 1.17
N TYR A 104 -6.88 -8.59 0.57
CA TYR A 104 -6.03 -7.43 0.28
C TYR A 104 -6.29 -6.36 1.33
N TYR A 105 -5.26 -6.03 2.12
CA TYR A 105 -5.37 -5.08 3.23
C TYR A 105 -4.46 -3.88 2.99
N PHE A 106 -5.03 -2.69 3.05
CA PHE A 106 -4.35 -1.41 2.80
C PHE A 106 -4.36 -0.62 4.11
N PHE A 107 -3.22 -0.54 4.76
CA PHE A 107 -3.08 0.11 6.06
C PHE A 107 -2.92 1.61 5.94
N ILE A 108 -3.44 2.35 6.93
CA ILE A 108 -3.21 3.78 7.09
C ILE A 108 -2.13 4.05 8.14
N GLY A 109 -1.43 5.19 8.04
CA GLY A 109 -0.54 5.70 9.08
C GLY A 109 0.61 4.77 9.45
N GLU A 110 1.22 4.10 8.47
CA GLU A 110 2.41 3.28 8.69
C GLU A 110 3.59 4.16 9.10
N GLU A 111 3.84 5.20 8.33
CA GLU A 111 4.96 6.13 8.44
C GLU A 111 4.91 7.05 9.70
N VAL A 112 3.81 7.00 10.42
CA VAL A 112 3.63 7.73 11.69
C VAL A 112 3.47 6.78 12.88
N GLY A 113 3.96 5.54 12.75
CA GLY A 113 4.03 4.56 13.83
C GLY A 113 3.07 3.39 13.69
N CYS A 114 2.87 2.89 12.46
CA CYS A 114 2.08 1.69 12.19
C CYS A 114 0.66 1.74 12.79
N ILE A 115 0.00 2.92 12.73
CA ILE A 115 -1.29 3.14 13.42
C ILE A 115 -2.33 2.14 12.95
N GLY A 116 -2.49 1.98 11.64
CA GLY A 116 -3.50 1.09 11.06
C GLY A 116 -3.23 -0.37 11.37
N SER A 117 -2.02 -0.85 11.09
CA SER A 117 -1.64 -2.26 11.30
C SER A 117 -1.55 -2.62 12.78
N GLY A 118 -1.05 -1.71 13.63
CA GLY A 118 -0.99 -1.90 15.08
C GLY A 118 -2.36 -2.13 15.70
N ASN A 119 -3.35 -1.32 15.31
CA ASN A 119 -4.73 -1.47 15.77
C ASN A 119 -5.40 -2.71 15.14
N ALA A 120 -5.14 -3.01 13.88
CA ALA A 120 -5.68 -4.19 13.20
C ALA A 120 -5.25 -5.50 13.86
N SER A 121 -4.15 -5.52 14.62
CA SER A 121 -3.72 -6.70 15.40
C SER A 121 -4.78 -7.20 16.39
N THR A 122 -5.78 -6.39 16.71
CA THR A 122 -6.94 -6.77 17.55
C THR A 122 -8.07 -7.45 16.77
N LEU A 123 -7.97 -7.54 15.44
CA LEU A 123 -8.94 -8.21 14.58
C LEU A 123 -8.60 -9.69 14.45
N ASP A 124 -9.62 -10.49 14.13
CA ASP A 124 -9.42 -11.93 13.93
C ASP A 124 -8.95 -12.24 12.50
N PHE A 125 -7.66 -12.52 12.37
CA PHE A 125 -7.04 -13.01 11.13
C PHE A 125 -6.68 -14.50 11.18
N SER A 126 -7.19 -15.26 12.14
CA SER A 126 -6.81 -16.66 12.41
C SER A 126 -6.94 -17.60 11.21
N LYS A 127 -7.86 -17.30 10.29
CA LYS A 127 -8.03 -18.09 9.07
C LYS A 127 -6.93 -17.85 8.02
N TYR A 128 -6.17 -16.75 8.11
CA TYR A 128 -5.10 -16.43 7.18
C TYR A 128 -3.78 -16.97 7.70
N LYS A 129 -3.22 -17.97 7.01
CA LYS A 129 -1.98 -18.65 7.40
C LYS A 129 -0.74 -17.98 6.84
N LYS A 130 -0.92 -17.13 5.83
CA LYS A 130 0.16 -16.41 5.14
C LYS A 130 -0.18 -14.94 5.08
N CYS A 131 0.81 -14.11 5.37
CA CYS A 131 0.75 -12.67 5.14
C CYS A 131 1.96 -12.26 4.30
N ILE A 132 1.71 -11.58 3.19
CA ILE A 132 2.74 -11.09 2.27
C ILE A 132 2.60 -9.57 2.20
N SER A 133 3.60 -8.85 2.73
CA SER A 133 3.71 -7.41 2.62
C SER A 133 4.61 -7.03 1.44
N PHE A 134 4.22 -6.03 0.67
CA PHE A 134 5.00 -5.50 -0.45
C PHE A 134 5.88 -4.31 -0.06
N ASP A 135 5.93 -3.98 1.20
CA ASP A 135 6.70 -2.90 1.78
C ASP A 135 8.18 -3.29 1.97
N ARG A 136 8.93 -3.30 0.86
CA ARG A 136 10.35 -3.66 0.83
C ARG A 136 11.09 -2.95 -0.28
N ARG A 137 12.23 -2.34 0.05
CA ARG A 137 13.13 -1.77 -0.96
C ARG A 137 13.73 -2.86 -1.86
N GLY A 138 13.63 -2.67 -3.18
CA GLY A 138 14.17 -3.57 -4.19
C GLY A 138 13.21 -4.71 -4.53
N TYR A 139 13.66 -5.65 -5.34
CA TYR A 139 12.84 -6.76 -5.87
C TYR A 139 13.54 -8.13 -5.82
N GLY A 140 14.78 -8.17 -5.34
CA GLY A 140 15.63 -9.39 -5.37
C GLY A 140 15.63 -10.18 -4.06
N SER A 141 14.82 -9.84 -3.07
CA SER A 141 14.83 -10.53 -1.78
C SER A 141 13.43 -10.62 -1.17
N VAL A 142 13.21 -11.72 -0.44
CA VAL A 142 12.04 -11.94 0.39
C VAL A 142 12.52 -12.06 1.83
N ILE A 143 11.92 -11.29 2.73
CA ILE A 143 12.19 -11.37 4.17
C ILE A 143 11.23 -12.38 4.78
N THR A 144 11.75 -13.48 5.30
CA THR A 144 10.96 -14.54 5.94
C THR A 144 10.96 -14.47 7.47
N HIS A 145 11.93 -13.73 8.04
CA HIS A 145 12.06 -13.53 9.48
C HIS A 145 12.48 -12.09 9.74
N GLN A 146 11.79 -11.43 10.64
CA GLN A 146 12.11 -10.08 11.08
C GLN A 146 12.24 -10.09 12.61
N LEU A 147 13.33 -9.52 13.14
CA LEU A 147 13.46 -9.31 14.58
C LEU A 147 12.40 -8.29 15.03
N ARG A 148 11.83 -8.51 16.22
CA ARG A 148 10.94 -7.54 16.85
C ARG A 148 11.74 -6.25 17.09
N GLY A 149 11.55 -5.27 16.19
CA GLY A 149 11.90 -3.88 16.42
C GLY A 149 10.63 -3.13 16.79
N ARG A 150 10.75 -2.08 17.59
CA ARG A 150 9.69 -1.07 17.64
C ARG A 150 9.74 -0.33 16.30
N CYS A 151 8.63 -0.28 15.59
CA CYS A 151 8.43 0.72 14.55
C CYS A 151 8.46 2.12 15.18
#